data_0c29d369287debcc28d7e854874f5d22
#
_entry.id   0c29d369287debcc28d7e854874f5d22
#
_cell.length_a   1.000
_cell.length_b   1.000
_cell.length_c   1.000
_cell.angle_alpha   90.00
_cell.angle_beta   90.00
_cell.angle_gamma   90.00
#
_symmetry.space_group_name_H-M   'P 1'
#
loop_
_entity.id
_entity.type
_entity.pdbx_description
1 polymer ?
#
loop_
_entity_poly.entity_id
_entity_poly.type
_entity_poly.pdbx_seq_one_letter_code
_entity_poly.pdbx_strand_id
1 'polypeptide(L)'
;IPITSSWTVHDGNIYKTTIDFDIWQLFEENRMLISARWPNANLEDNSLWNDEEFWGHGGPLDQNGLQYDEPHDGLSLAALNMDLTGAMAVLNVGNWKSWTRVVQNHAVGQDYFNYESVESNGYKDNWPKHRYMLECHLDLLDQPNEWFYDPATGELYVWLEGGVTPSGGDIRGKVQSYAMQIVNSSHVIVDNLGFFGTTLKAESSHNITLQNSQLLYPSYSRRMLGESDDTDITAFINSASEIAGNRITRCEIAYTDGPAIQMKGTDNIIEDNLIHHIDYSCSNYSNNSFSIHTISAPGMTFRRNTVHTTGNASTYRSGSYSEGHPILVELNHFYNCGLMQSDGANIQIGANSRNGSVVRYNWLHDTQKYCIRFDGKFEHGEGGYSTNGLIHHNVTWNTTNLGLRIKGDYHQTYNNSCFSSSYPDIVIRGIGGGMQHANTRNNAAICISGAKFDEDEPIPGIYEYNWNGCDSGGLELQDQLTDPENFDFFPQTGSDLINAGVFIDGITEGIIDGTPDIGAYEHGGENWVPGVTWDVSSDSV
;
A
#
# COMPACT_ATOMS: atom_id res chain seq x y z
N ILE A 1 -18.55 21.24 1.99
CA ILE A 1 -19.61 22.25 2.18
C ILE A 1 -20.37 21.90 3.46
N PRO A 2 -20.69 22.88 4.37
CA PRO A 2 -21.54 22.65 5.53
C PRO A 2 -22.98 22.28 5.11
N ILE A 3 -23.58 21.36 5.84
CA ILE A 3 -24.99 20.99 5.69
C ILE A 3 -25.81 21.87 6.67
N THR A 4 -26.48 22.87 6.14
CA THR A 4 -27.20 23.86 6.94
C THR A 4 -28.71 23.67 6.93
N SER A 5 -29.22 22.69 6.20
CA SER A 5 -30.64 22.34 6.16
C SER A 5 -31.12 21.80 7.52
N SER A 6 -32.39 21.98 7.81
CA SER A 6 -33.00 21.50 9.07
C SER A 6 -33.10 19.97 9.07
N TRP A 7 -32.70 19.36 10.16
CA TRP A 7 -32.78 17.92 10.37
C TRP A 7 -34.12 17.53 11.04
N THR A 8 -34.64 16.40 10.65
CA THR A 8 -35.83 15.78 11.23
C THR A 8 -35.51 14.32 11.59
N VAL A 9 -36.17 13.81 12.62
CA VAL A 9 -36.02 12.37 12.96
C VAL A 9 -36.63 11.55 11.82
N HIS A 10 -35.86 10.56 11.36
CA HIS A 10 -36.32 9.56 10.42
C HIS A 10 -36.85 8.31 11.16
N ASP A 11 -35.98 7.66 11.91
CA ASP A 11 -36.32 6.54 12.78
C ASP A 11 -35.31 6.44 13.94
N GLY A 12 -35.82 6.30 15.17
CA GLY A 12 -34.97 6.20 16.37
C GLY A 12 -33.94 7.35 16.46
N ASN A 13 -32.68 7.01 16.35
CA ASN A 13 -31.55 7.94 16.42
C ASN A 13 -31.08 8.41 15.02
N ILE A 14 -31.73 7.98 13.97
CA ILE A 14 -31.41 8.37 12.59
C ILE A 14 -32.13 9.69 12.29
N TYR A 15 -31.37 10.67 11.86
CA TYR A 15 -31.88 11.96 11.41
C TYR A 15 -31.75 12.07 9.90
N LYS A 16 -32.66 12.82 9.27
CA LYS A 16 -32.58 13.10 7.84
C LYS A 16 -32.77 14.58 7.53
N THR A 17 -32.20 14.96 6.40
CA THR A 17 -32.40 16.27 5.78
C THR A 17 -32.39 16.13 4.26
N THR A 18 -32.79 17.17 3.53
CA THR A 18 -32.68 17.21 2.06
C THR A 18 -31.63 18.23 1.65
N ILE A 19 -30.79 17.87 0.71
CA ILE A 19 -29.77 18.72 0.11
C ILE A 19 -29.96 18.75 -1.42
N ASP A 20 -29.49 19.80 -2.07
CA ASP A 20 -29.63 20.06 -3.51
C ASP A 20 -28.31 19.88 -4.29
N PHE A 21 -27.37 19.20 -3.68
CA PHE A 21 -26.04 18.88 -4.26
C PHE A 21 -25.59 17.49 -3.85
N ASP A 22 -24.86 16.82 -4.73
CA ASP A 22 -24.31 15.50 -4.47
C ASP A 22 -23.13 15.55 -3.53
N ILE A 23 -23.08 14.55 -2.63
CA ILE A 23 -21.96 14.34 -1.70
C ILE A 23 -21.53 12.87 -1.75
N TRP A 24 -20.26 12.60 -1.59
CA TRP A 24 -19.73 11.24 -1.57
C TRP A 24 -18.78 10.95 -0.41
N GLN A 25 -18.63 11.89 0.51
CA GLN A 25 -17.97 11.75 1.80
C GLN A 25 -18.59 12.73 2.78
N LEU A 26 -18.80 12.29 4.03
CA LEU A 26 -19.43 13.09 5.08
C LEU A 26 -18.53 13.18 6.30
N PHE A 27 -18.53 14.34 6.94
CA PHE A 27 -17.72 14.62 8.12
C PHE A 27 -18.57 15.27 9.21
N GLU A 28 -18.31 14.88 10.45
CA GLU A 28 -18.68 15.63 11.64
C GLU A 28 -17.42 16.29 12.18
N GLU A 29 -17.36 17.62 12.15
CA GLU A 29 -16.14 18.38 12.42
C GLU A 29 -14.95 17.89 11.58
N ASN A 30 -13.94 17.29 12.22
CA ASN A 30 -12.75 16.73 11.55
C ASN A 30 -12.76 15.20 11.46
N ARG A 31 -13.83 14.55 11.88
CA ARG A 31 -14.01 13.11 11.83
C ARG A 31 -14.79 12.72 10.58
N MET A 32 -14.28 11.76 9.82
CA MET A 32 -15.02 11.17 8.71
C MET A 32 -16.09 10.22 9.25
N LEU A 33 -17.33 10.41 8.82
CA LEU A 33 -18.41 9.46 9.04
C LEU A 33 -18.34 8.35 7.99
N ILE A 34 -18.74 7.15 8.38
CA ILE A 34 -18.63 5.96 7.56
C ILE A 34 -19.93 5.76 6.77
N SER A 35 -19.84 5.39 5.48
CA SER A 35 -21.02 4.96 4.73
C SER A 35 -21.69 3.79 5.44
N ALA A 36 -23.02 3.84 5.57
CA ALA A 36 -23.81 2.72 6.10
C ALA A 36 -23.40 1.41 5.43
N ARG A 37 -22.96 0.40 6.21
CA ARG A 37 -22.29 -0.80 5.69
C ARG A 37 -22.53 -2.05 6.52
N TRP A 38 -22.28 -3.17 5.89
CA TRP A 38 -22.17 -4.47 6.52
C TRP A 38 -20.98 -5.26 5.92
N PRO A 39 -20.14 -5.91 6.74
CA PRO A 39 -20.03 -5.76 8.19
C PRO A 39 -19.60 -4.36 8.63
N ASN A 40 -19.79 -4.04 9.91
CA ASN A 40 -19.57 -2.69 10.46
C ASN A 40 -18.09 -2.39 10.77
N ALA A 41 -17.20 -2.78 9.86
CA ALA A 41 -15.78 -2.47 9.95
C ALA A 41 -15.53 -0.97 9.73
N ASN A 42 -14.65 -0.38 10.55
CA ASN A 42 -14.39 1.07 10.50
C ASN A 42 -12.91 1.43 10.64
N LEU A 43 -12.58 2.70 10.37
CA LEU A 43 -11.21 3.22 10.44
C LEU A 43 -10.76 3.54 11.87
N GLU A 44 -11.69 3.88 12.78
CA GLU A 44 -11.35 4.37 14.12
C GLU A 44 -10.78 3.26 15.01
N ASP A 45 -11.30 2.03 14.88
CA ASP A 45 -10.83 0.87 15.63
C ASP A 45 -9.89 -0.03 14.83
N ASN A 46 -9.52 0.37 13.62
CA ASN A 46 -8.70 -0.39 12.68
C ASN A 46 -9.31 -1.71 12.19
N SER A 47 -10.55 -2.02 12.49
CA SER A 47 -11.22 -3.25 12.03
C SER A 47 -11.30 -3.34 10.50
N LEU A 48 -11.35 -2.20 9.83
CA LEU A 48 -11.39 -2.12 8.37
C LEU A 48 -10.16 -2.77 7.69
N TRP A 49 -9.00 -2.78 8.37
CA TRP A 49 -7.75 -3.34 7.86
C TRP A 49 -7.58 -4.84 8.08
N ASN A 50 -8.50 -5.45 8.82
CA ASN A 50 -8.49 -6.88 9.10
C ASN A 50 -9.67 -7.57 8.40
N ASP A 51 -9.51 -7.81 7.11
CA ASP A 51 -10.53 -8.43 6.26
C ASP A 51 -10.80 -9.91 6.59
N GLU A 52 -9.88 -10.56 7.31
CA GLU A 52 -10.08 -11.94 7.78
C GLU A 52 -11.10 -12.04 8.91
N GLU A 53 -11.23 -11.02 9.74
CA GLU A 53 -12.08 -11.05 10.92
C GLU A 53 -13.36 -10.21 10.74
N PHE A 54 -13.24 -9.07 10.08
CA PHE A 54 -14.29 -8.06 10.06
C PHE A 54 -14.98 -7.86 8.70
N TRP A 55 -14.63 -8.60 7.65
CA TRP A 55 -15.34 -8.55 6.37
C TRP A 55 -16.18 -9.82 6.17
N GLY A 56 -17.17 -9.77 5.28
CA GLY A 56 -17.89 -10.96 4.83
C GLY A 56 -16.96 -11.91 4.08
N HIS A 57 -17.09 -13.20 4.35
CA HIS A 57 -16.31 -14.24 3.67
C HIS A 57 -17.05 -14.78 2.47
N GLY A 58 -16.30 -15.03 1.38
CA GLY A 58 -16.82 -15.74 0.23
C GLY A 58 -16.93 -17.23 0.45
N GLY A 59 -17.94 -17.83 -0.17
CA GLY A 59 -18.20 -19.26 -0.07
C GLY A 59 -17.53 -20.10 -1.17
N PRO A 60 -17.53 -21.42 -1.02
CA PRO A 60 -16.87 -22.34 -1.95
C PRO A 60 -17.53 -22.43 -3.33
N LEU A 61 -18.71 -21.84 -3.48
CA LEU A 61 -19.46 -21.79 -4.74
C LEU A 61 -19.35 -20.46 -5.49
N ASP A 62 -18.48 -19.56 -5.00
CA ASP A 62 -18.27 -18.25 -5.62
C ASP A 62 -17.86 -18.39 -7.08
N GLN A 63 -18.47 -17.56 -7.91
CA GLN A 63 -18.16 -17.42 -9.32
C GLN A 63 -18.11 -15.93 -9.69
N ASN A 64 -17.39 -15.60 -10.73
CA ASN A 64 -17.37 -14.23 -11.21
C ASN A 64 -18.77 -13.75 -11.60
N GLY A 65 -19.30 -12.75 -10.90
CA GLY A 65 -20.67 -12.27 -11.01
C GLY A 65 -21.64 -12.85 -9.98
N LEU A 66 -21.15 -13.73 -9.08
CA LEU A 66 -21.96 -14.36 -8.04
C LEU A 66 -21.11 -14.57 -6.78
N GLN A 67 -21.48 -13.92 -5.68
CA GLN A 67 -20.84 -14.04 -4.39
C GLN A 67 -21.75 -14.78 -3.42
N TYR A 68 -21.28 -15.91 -2.89
CA TYR A 68 -21.90 -16.60 -1.77
C TYR A 68 -21.31 -16.10 -0.45
N ASP A 69 -22.12 -16.12 0.59
CA ASP A 69 -21.68 -15.85 1.96
C ASP A 69 -21.29 -17.16 2.65
N GLU A 70 -20.16 -17.18 3.31
CA GLU A 70 -19.74 -18.22 4.22
C GLU A 70 -19.74 -17.65 5.65
N PRO A 71 -20.79 -17.91 6.44
CA PRO A 71 -20.94 -17.30 7.75
C PRO A 71 -19.76 -17.61 8.69
N HIS A 72 -19.25 -16.60 9.37
CA HIS A 72 -18.15 -16.73 10.33
C HIS A 72 -18.31 -15.71 11.47
N ASP A 73 -17.84 -16.01 12.65
CA ASP A 73 -17.77 -15.14 13.83
C ASP A 73 -19.04 -14.31 14.13
N GLY A 74 -20.20 -14.86 13.78
CA GLY A 74 -21.50 -14.21 13.95
C GLY A 74 -21.92 -13.32 12.77
N LEU A 75 -21.08 -13.13 11.77
CA LEU A 75 -21.41 -12.45 10.53
C LEU A 75 -22.13 -13.45 9.60
N SER A 76 -23.26 -13.03 9.05
CA SER A 76 -24.04 -13.80 8.05
C SER A 76 -24.92 -12.87 7.25
N LEU A 77 -24.76 -12.89 5.92
CA LEU A 77 -25.58 -12.11 4.99
C LEU A 77 -27.07 -12.48 5.12
N ALA A 78 -27.37 -13.77 5.14
CA ALA A 78 -28.76 -14.26 5.26
C ALA A 78 -29.44 -13.84 6.58
N ALA A 79 -28.66 -13.68 7.66
CA ALA A 79 -29.18 -13.29 8.96
C ALA A 79 -29.58 -11.81 9.04
N LEU A 80 -29.12 -10.96 8.12
CA LEU A 80 -29.53 -9.55 8.06
C LEU A 80 -31.04 -9.40 7.79
N ASN A 81 -31.63 -10.37 7.13
CA ASN A 81 -33.06 -10.36 6.79
C ASN A 81 -33.51 -9.09 6.04
N MET A 82 -32.68 -8.58 5.15
CA MET A 82 -32.85 -7.38 4.34
C MET A 82 -32.77 -7.72 2.85
N ASP A 83 -33.38 -6.90 2.01
CA ASP A 83 -33.13 -6.89 0.55
C ASP A 83 -32.06 -5.80 0.29
N LEU A 84 -30.88 -6.24 -0.10
CA LEU A 84 -29.74 -5.35 -0.34
C LEU A 84 -29.49 -5.10 -1.84
N THR A 85 -30.48 -5.34 -2.67
CA THR A 85 -30.42 -4.96 -4.09
C THR A 85 -30.21 -3.46 -4.22
N GLY A 86 -29.18 -3.07 -4.95
CA GLY A 86 -28.78 -1.65 -5.08
C GLY A 86 -27.66 -1.20 -4.13
N ALA A 87 -27.33 -1.99 -3.10
CA ALA A 87 -26.14 -1.74 -2.30
C ALA A 87 -24.86 -1.79 -3.16
N MET A 88 -23.81 -1.17 -2.71
CA MET A 88 -22.50 -1.26 -3.33
C MET A 88 -21.68 -2.37 -2.66
N ALA A 89 -21.27 -3.36 -3.43
CA ALA A 89 -20.35 -4.39 -2.98
C ALA A 89 -18.90 -3.97 -3.22
N VAL A 90 -18.06 -3.98 -2.19
CA VAL A 90 -16.61 -3.93 -2.28
C VAL A 90 -16.11 -5.37 -2.29
N LEU A 91 -15.46 -5.79 -3.37
CA LEU A 91 -15.13 -7.17 -3.69
C LEU A 91 -13.62 -7.37 -3.70
N ASN A 92 -13.06 -7.88 -2.61
CA ASN A 92 -11.66 -8.31 -2.54
C ASN A 92 -11.57 -9.80 -2.92
N VAL A 93 -11.74 -10.08 -4.20
CA VAL A 93 -11.86 -11.43 -4.78
C VAL A 93 -10.70 -11.79 -5.72
N GLY A 94 -9.66 -10.96 -5.76
CA GLY A 94 -8.46 -11.19 -6.56
C GLY A 94 -7.18 -11.15 -5.72
N ASN A 95 -6.07 -11.69 -6.24
CA ASN A 95 -4.79 -11.69 -5.50
C ASN A 95 -4.21 -10.29 -5.29
N TRP A 96 -4.47 -9.38 -6.21
CA TRP A 96 -3.87 -8.04 -6.25
C TRP A 96 -4.84 -6.98 -6.77
N LYS A 97 -6.11 -7.31 -6.89
CA LYS A 97 -7.17 -6.43 -7.36
C LYS A 97 -8.42 -6.60 -6.51
N SER A 98 -9.08 -5.50 -6.24
CA SER A 98 -10.42 -5.44 -5.70
C SER A 98 -11.28 -4.57 -6.61
N TRP A 99 -12.57 -4.80 -6.59
CA TRP A 99 -13.53 -4.09 -7.42
C TRP A 99 -14.70 -3.60 -6.59
N THR A 100 -15.43 -2.64 -7.12
CA THR A 100 -16.74 -2.27 -6.62
C THR A 100 -17.81 -2.56 -7.64
N ARG A 101 -18.96 -3.09 -7.20
CA ARG A 101 -20.10 -3.40 -8.07
C ARG A 101 -21.41 -3.17 -7.34
N VAL A 102 -22.41 -2.72 -8.10
CA VAL A 102 -23.77 -2.66 -7.57
C VAL A 102 -24.31 -4.08 -7.41
N VAL A 103 -24.91 -4.37 -6.27
CA VAL A 103 -25.66 -5.60 -6.02
C VAL A 103 -26.89 -5.61 -6.92
N GLN A 104 -26.91 -6.49 -7.91
CA GLN A 104 -27.97 -6.56 -8.92
C GLN A 104 -29.20 -7.30 -8.44
N ASN A 105 -29.01 -8.30 -7.58
CA ASN A 105 -30.06 -9.14 -7.04
C ASN A 105 -29.64 -9.75 -5.71
N HIS A 106 -30.43 -9.48 -4.68
CA HIS A 106 -30.36 -10.12 -3.38
C HIS A 106 -31.75 -10.06 -2.73
N ALA A 107 -32.27 -11.16 -2.23
CA ALA A 107 -33.55 -11.19 -1.56
C ALA A 107 -33.38 -11.49 -0.06
N VAL A 108 -34.36 -11.10 0.73
CA VAL A 108 -34.44 -11.34 2.16
C VAL A 108 -34.13 -12.80 2.50
N GLY A 109 -33.14 -13.03 3.35
CA GLY A 109 -32.74 -14.37 3.82
C GLY A 109 -31.88 -15.18 2.82
N GLN A 110 -31.48 -14.60 1.69
CA GLN A 110 -30.49 -15.23 0.80
C GLN A 110 -29.08 -15.15 1.37
N ASP A 111 -28.29 -16.18 1.10
CA ASP A 111 -26.88 -16.31 1.44
C ASP A 111 -25.95 -16.01 0.26
N TYR A 112 -26.44 -15.30 -0.75
CA TYR A 112 -25.66 -14.88 -1.92
C TYR A 112 -26.26 -13.63 -2.57
N PHE A 113 -25.43 -12.95 -3.37
CA PHE A 113 -25.88 -11.86 -4.23
C PHE A 113 -25.22 -11.93 -5.61
N ASN A 114 -25.88 -11.30 -6.60
CA ASN A 114 -25.35 -11.17 -7.95
C ASN A 114 -24.80 -9.76 -8.18
N TYR A 115 -23.76 -9.69 -9.00
CA TYR A 115 -23.13 -8.44 -9.41
C TYR A 115 -22.65 -8.54 -10.88
N GLU A 116 -22.35 -7.42 -11.52
CA GLU A 116 -21.72 -7.43 -12.84
C GLU A 116 -20.31 -8.03 -12.74
N SER A 117 -20.02 -9.05 -13.56
CA SER A 117 -18.75 -9.75 -13.54
C SER A 117 -17.57 -8.79 -13.74
N VAL A 118 -16.46 -9.10 -13.07
CA VAL A 118 -15.23 -8.31 -13.11
C VAL A 118 -14.22 -8.90 -14.09
N GLU A 119 -13.09 -8.19 -14.30
CA GLU A 119 -12.03 -8.63 -15.20
C GLU A 119 -11.46 -10.00 -14.79
N SER A 120 -11.51 -10.98 -15.68
CA SER A 120 -11.17 -12.37 -15.39
C SER A 120 -9.69 -12.59 -15.06
N ASN A 121 -8.77 -11.76 -15.58
CA ASN A 121 -7.32 -11.95 -15.35
C ASN A 121 -6.84 -11.54 -13.95
N GLY A 122 -7.68 -10.95 -13.14
CA GLY A 122 -7.39 -10.64 -11.73
C GLY A 122 -8.29 -11.38 -10.76
N TYR A 123 -9.44 -11.88 -11.24
CA TYR A 123 -10.36 -12.71 -10.48
C TYR A 123 -9.80 -14.13 -10.35
N LYS A 124 -9.96 -14.75 -9.19
CA LYS A 124 -9.53 -16.13 -8.97
C LYS A 124 -10.68 -17.01 -8.53
N ASP A 125 -11.19 -17.80 -9.46
CA ASP A 125 -12.07 -18.92 -9.15
C ASP A 125 -11.39 -19.84 -8.13
N ASN A 126 -12.11 -20.22 -7.09
CA ASN A 126 -11.61 -21.04 -5.97
C ASN A 126 -10.47 -20.40 -5.16
N TRP A 127 -10.32 -19.08 -5.18
CA TRP A 127 -9.44 -18.41 -4.25
C TRP A 127 -10.01 -18.54 -2.82
N PRO A 128 -9.28 -19.10 -1.85
CA PRO A 128 -9.84 -19.43 -0.54
C PRO A 128 -10.10 -18.21 0.35
N LYS A 129 -9.85 -17.01 -0.14
CA LYS A 129 -9.92 -15.77 0.61
C LYS A 129 -10.73 -14.68 -0.09
N HIS A 130 -11.88 -15.04 -0.69
CA HIS A 130 -12.81 -14.02 -1.11
C HIS A 130 -13.31 -13.27 0.12
N ARG A 131 -13.19 -11.94 0.09
CA ARG A 131 -13.67 -11.05 1.13
C ARG A 131 -14.52 -9.97 0.49
N TYR A 132 -15.58 -9.60 1.16
CA TYR A 132 -16.46 -8.57 0.64
C TYR A 132 -17.09 -7.75 1.76
N MET A 133 -17.56 -6.57 1.38
CA MET A 133 -18.30 -5.67 2.23
C MET A 133 -19.43 -5.07 1.39
N LEU A 134 -20.60 -4.85 1.97
CA LEU A 134 -21.72 -4.17 1.36
C LEU A 134 -21.90 -2.80 1.99
N GLU A 135 -22.10 -1.76 1.21
CA GLU A 135 -22.25 -0.40 1.72
C GLU A 135 -23.20 0.45 0.86
N CYS A 136 -23.43 1.69 1.28
CA CYS A 136 -24.25 2.65 0.56
C CYS A 136 -25.71 2.17 0.37
N HIS A 137 -26.32 1.63 1.43
CA HIS A 137 -27.72 1.24 1.47
C HIS A 137 -28.36 1.70 2.77
N LEU A 138 -29.60 2.25 2.71
CA LEU A 138 -30.24 2.83 3.90
C LEU A 138 -30.49 1.81 5.01
N ASP A 139 -30.87 0.58 4.65
CA ASP A 139 -31.16 -0.48 5.63
C ASP A 139 -29.89 -0.95 6.40
N LEU A 140 -28.68 -0.59 5.92
CA LEU A 140 -27.42 -0.84 6.60
C LEU A 140 -27.04 0.30 7.57
N LEU A 141 -27.85 1.35 7.71
CA LEU A 141 -27.61 2.43 8.67
C LEU A 141 -28.05 1.98 10.06
N ASP A 142 -27.27 1.16 10.72
CA ASP A 142 -27.63 0.47 11.96
C ASP A 142 -26.71 0.77 13.15
N GLN A 143 -25.70 1.63 12.96
CA GLN A 143 -24.76 2.03 14.01
C GLN A 143 -24.50 3.55 14.05
N PRO A 144 -24.07 4.10 15.21
CA PRO A 144 -23.59 5.47 15.30
C PRO A 144 -22.40 5.72 14.36
N ASN A 145 -22.32 6.96 13.88
CA ASN A 145 -21.27 7.45 12.96
C ASN A 145 -21.39 6.92 11.52
N GLU A 146 -22.52 6.33 11.19
CA GLU A 146 -22.87 5.96 9.82
C GLU A 146 -23.77 6.99 9.14
N TRP A 147 -23.72 7.01 7.82
CA TRP A 147 -24.53 7.87 6.98
C TRP A 147 -24.89 7.22 5.65
N PHE A 148 -26.00 7.70 5.07
CA PHE A 148 -26.46 7.31 3.74
C PHE A 148 -26.99 8.55 3.00
N TYR A 149 -26.72 8.64 1.72
CA TYR A 149 -27.26 9.67 0.84
C TYR A 149 -27.92 9.00 -0.38
N ASP A 150 -29.17 9.39 -0.66
CA ASP A 150 -29.89 8.98 -1.85
C ASP A 150 -29.79 10.06 -2.94
N PRO A 151 -28.97 9.87 -3.98
CA PRO A 151 -28.82 10.87 -5.04
C PRO A 151 -30.09 11.06 -5.89
N ALA A 152 -31.04 10.12 -5.85
CA ALA A 152 -32.29 10.23 -6.61
C ALA A 152 -33.29 11.20 -5.95
N THR A 153 -33.28 11.28 -4.63
CA THR A 153 -34.20 12.13 -3.85
C THR A 153 -33.52 13.35 -3.21
N GLY A 154 -32.20 13.32 -3.10
CA GLY A 154 -31.43 14.32 -2.35
C GLY A 154 -31.56 14.17 -0.83
N GLU A 155 -32.10 13.05 -0.34
CA GLU A 155 -32.22 12.79 1.09
C GLU A 155 -30.90 12.28 1.67
N LEU A 156 -30.43 12.93 2.74
CA LEU A 156 -29.26 12.60 3.53
C LEU A 156 -29.69 12.10 4.89
N TYR A 157 -29.20 10.94 5.30
CA TYR A 157 -29.46 10.28 6.56
C TYR A 157 -28.17 10.13 7.36
N VAL A 158 -28.23 10.33 8.68
CA VAL A 158 -27.09 10.20 9.57
C VAL A 158 -27.52 9.74 10.96
N TRP A 159 -26.69 8.90 11.57
CA TRP A 159 -26.78 8.56 12.99
C TRP A 159 -25.48 8.98 13.68
N LEU A 160 -25.52 10.05 14.46
CA LEU A 160 -24.36 10.55 15.21
C LEU A 160 -24.21 9.83 16.55
N GLU A 161 -22.99 9.85 17.08
CA GLU A 161 -22.68 9.32 18.40
C GLU A 161 -23.64 9.84 19.48
N GLY A 162 -24.12 8.94 20.36
CA GLY A 162 -25.10 9.31 21.39
C GLY A 162 -26.50 9.63 20.87
N GLY A 163 -26.80 9.47 19.57
CA GLY A 163 -28.11 9.77 18.98
C GLY A 163 -28.48 11.25 19.01
N VAL A 164 -27.49 12.14 19.00
CA VAL A 164 -27.72 13.59 19.06
C VAL A 164 -28.24 14.12 17.72
N THR A 165 -29.08 15.16 17.79
CA THR A 165 -29.54 15.86 16.58
C THR A 165 -28.37 16.57 15.92
N PRO A 166 -28.11 16.34 14.60
CA PRO A 166 -27.06 17.06 13.90
C PRO A 166 -27.28 18.57 13.97
N SER A 167 -26.24 19.34 14.30
CA SER A 167 -26.32 20.79 14.35
C SER A 167 -25.81 21.41 13.05
N GLY A 168 -26.41 22.57 12.71
CA GLY A 168 -26.09 23.23 11.45
C GLY A 168 -24.65 23.72 11.39
N GLY A 169 -23.88 23.19 10.44
CA GLY A 169 -22.50 23.59 10.19
C GLY A 169 -21.43 22.61 10.69
N ASP A 170 -21.75 21.74 11.64
CA ASP A 170 -20.81 20.72 12.14
C ASP A 170 -20.71 19.55 11.15
N ILE A 171 -21.80 19.27 10.44
CA ILE A 171 -21.84 18.25 9.39
C ILE A 171 -21.43 18.88 8.05
N ARG A 172 -20.45 18.28 7.38
CA ARG A 172 -19.92 18.77 6.11
C ARG A 172 -19.85 17.65 5.07
N GLY A 173 -20.35 17.94 3.86
CA GLY A 173 -20.26 17.02 2.71
C GLY A 173 -19.12 17.39 1.75
N LYS A 174 -18.44 16.39 1.22
CA LYS A 174 -17.50 16.54 0.11
C LYS A 174 -18.27 16.67 -1.20
N VAL A 175 -17.99 17.72 -1.96
CA VAL A 175 -18.65 18.06 -3.24
C VAL A 175 -17.69 18.27 -4.38
N GLN A 176 -16.38 18.16 -4.14
CA GLN A 176 -15.35 18.33 -5.17
C GLN A 176 -14.11 17.50 -4.86
N SER A 177 -13.45 16.99 -5.90
CA SER A 177 -12.22 16.22 -5.76
C SER A 177 -11.02 17.12 -5.47
N TYR A 178 -10.89 18.25 -6.19
CA TYR A 178 -9.71 19.09 -6.15
C TYR A 178 -10.04 20.51 -5.71
N ALA A 179 -9.44 20.96 -4.62
CA ALA A 179 -9.49 22.35 -4.19
C ALA A 179 -8.54 23.23 -5.02
N MET A 180 -7.48 22.67 -5.58
CA MET A 180 -6.49 23.36 -6.37
C MET A 180 -6.15 22.58 -7.63
N GLN A 181 -6.09 23.28 -8.77
CA GLN A 181 -5.63 22.71 -10.02
C GLN A 181 -4.50 23.58 -10.59
N ILE A 182 -3.37 22.95 -10.87
CA ILE A 182 -2.17 23.57 -11.47
C ILE A 182 -2.04 22.97 -12.86
N VAL A 183 -2.30 23.76 -13.90
CA VAL A 183 -2.35 23.29 -15.29
C VAL A 183 -1.40 24.11 -16.16
N ASN A 184 -0.60 23.43 -17.01
CA ASN A 184 0.35 24.07 -17.91
C ASN A 184 1.26 25.10 -17.24
N SER A 185 1.69 24.81 -16.03
CA SER A 185 2.42 25.74 -15.17
C SER A 185 3.78 25.19 -14.75
N SER A 186 4.65 26.07 -14.31
CA SER A 186 5.97 25.67 -13.82
C SER A 186 6.42 26.52 -12.65
N HIS A 187 7.31 25.96 -11.82
CA HIS A 187 7.92 26.65 -10.69
C HIS A 187 6.88 27.17 -9.67
N VAL A 188 5.86 26.35 -9.38
CA VAL A 188 4.85 26.63 -8.37
C VAL A 188 5.21 25.90 -7.08
N ILE A 189 5.19 26.59 -5.97
CA ILE A 189 5.38 26.03 -4.63
C ILE A 189 4.08 26.17 -3.87
N VAL A 190 3.57 25.03 -3.39
CA VAL A 190 2.44 24.92 -2.45
C VAL A 190 3.04 24.58 -1.11
N ASP A 191 2.95 25.49 -0.15
CA ASP A 191 3.68 25.40 1.11
C ASP A 191 2.78 25.69 2.30
N ASN A 192 2.87 24.84 3.33
CA ASN A 192 2.19 25.01 4.61
C ASN A 192 0.67 25.15 4.48
N LEU A 193 0.03 24.24 3.72
CA LEU A 193 -1.43 24.20 3.54
C LEU A 193 -2.01 22.90 4.09
N GLY A 194 -3.22 23.02 4.68
CA GLY A 194 -4.05 21.89 5.04
C GLY A 194 -5.13 21.64 3.98
N PHE A 195 -5.17 20.42 3.42
CA PHE A 195 -6.23 19.92 2.56
C PHE A 195 -7.04 18.90 3.36
N PHE A 196 -8.31 19.18 3.56
CA PHE A 196 -9.21 18.30 4.31
C PHE A 196 -10.42 17.91 3.47
N GLY A 197 -10.61 16.60 3.25
CA GLY A 197 -11.68 16.08 2.37
C GLY A 197 -11.52 16.47 0.91
N THR A 198 -10.34 16.93 0.50
CA THR A 198 -10.01 17.39 -0.85
C THR A 198 -8.51 17.32 -1.08
N THR A 199 -8.06 17.61 -2.31
CA THR A 199 -6.64 17.59 -2.67
C THR A 199 -6.30 18.60 -3.75
N LEU A 200 -5.08 18.48 -4.28
CA LEU A 200 -4.61 19.25 -5.44
C LEU A 200 -4.30 18.32 -6.62
N LYS A 201 -4.36 18.88 -7.82
CA LYS A 201 -4.01 18.22 -9.06
C LYS A 201 -3.05 19.09 -9.87
N ALA A 202 -1.94 18.51 -10.33
CA ALA A 202 -1.04 19.16 -11.27
C ALA A 202 -1.02 18.40 -12.60
N GLU A 203 -1.34 19.07 -13.69
CA GLU A 203 -1.38 18.49 -15.04
C GLU A 203 -0.51 19.27 -15.99
N SER A 204 0.25 18.57 -16.84
CA SER A 204 1.14 19.18 -17.83
C SER A 204 2.04 20.27 -17.22
N SER A 205 2.50 20.04 -16.00
CA SER A 205 3.21 21.01 -15.18
C SER A 205 4.54 20.44 -14.69
N HIS A 206 5.54 21.29 -14.46
CA HIS A 206 6.90 20.88 -14.08
C HIS A 206 7.49 21.79 -13.00
N ASN A 207 8.47 21.28 -12.26
CA ASN A 207 9.05 21.96 -11.09
C ASN A 207 7.96 22.44 -10.12
N ILE A 208 6.98 21.58 -9.87
CA ILE A 208 5.93 21.82 -8.87
C ILE A 208 6.41 21.23 -7.54
N THR A 209 6.37 22.03 -6.50
CA THR A 209 6.70 21.57 -5.14
C THR A 209 5.47 21.67 -4.24
N LEU A 210 5.11 20.54 -3.62
CA LEU A 210 4.19 20.49 -2.48
C LEU A 210 5.03 20.21 -1.23
N GLN A 211 4.97 21.09 -0.25
CA GLN A 211 5.80 20.93 0.94
C GLN A 211 5.11 21.39 2.23
N ASN A 212 5.58 20.84 3.37
CA ASN A 212 5.14 21.23 4.73
C ASN A 212 3.60 21.28 4.86
N SER A 213 2.92 20.34 4.22
CA SER A 213 1.46 20.39 4.05
C SER A 213 0.82 19.09 4.53
N GLN A 214 -0.45 19.18 4.91
CA GLN A 214 -1.23 18.05 5.37
C GLN A 214 -2.38 17.78 4.40
N LEU A 215 -2.54 16.52 3.97
CA LEU A 215 -3.62 16.06 3.12
C LEU A 215 -4.37 14.94 3.85
N LEU A 216 -5.49 15.27 4.47
CA LEU A 216 -6.34 14.32 5.18
C LEU A 216 -7.60 14.03 4.36
N TYR A 217 -7.90 12.73 4.17
CA TYR A 217 -9.02 12.27 3.34
C TYR A 217 -8.97 12.83 1.91
N PRO A 218 -7.80 12.87 1.26
CA PRO A 218 -7.62 13.60 0.01
C PRO A 218 -8.32 12.92 -1.16
N SER A 219 -8.42 11.60 -1.16
CA SER A 219 -9.10 10.83 -2.20
C SER A 219 -10.19 9.94 -1.59
N TYR A 220 -11.29 9.82 -2.30
CA TYR A 220 -12.43 9.00 -1.91
C TYR A 220 -13.24 8.60 -3.13
N SER A 221 -13.72 7.36 -3.15
CA SER A 221 -14.57 6.87 -4.23
C SER A 221 -15.96 7.52 -4.19
N ARG A 222 -16.66 7.46 -5.31
CA ARG A 222 -18.04 7.97 -5.42
C ARG A 222 -19.10 6.87 -5.31
N ARG A 223 -18.79 5.83 -4.57
CA ARG A 223 -19.70 4.69 -4.38
C ARG A 223 -21.06 5.11 -3.81
N MET A 224 -21.09 6.12 -2.94
CA MET A 224 -22.36 6.69 -2.42
C MET A 224 -23.26 7.26 -3.53
N LEU A 225 -22.69 7.64 -4.66
CA LEU A 225 -23.45 8.10 -5.84
C LEU A 225 -23.79 6.95 -6.82
N GLY A 226 -23.53 5.70 -6.44
CA GLY A 226 -23.74 4.54 -7.29
C GLY A 226 -22.67 4.34 -8.37
N GLU A 227 -21.58 5.10 -8.35
CA GLU A 227 -20.47 4.93 -9.27
C GLU A 227 -19.58 3.77 -8.82
N SER A 228 -19.48 2.74 -9.66
CA SER A 228 -18.55 1.63 -9.45
C SER A 228 -17.23 1.91 -10.15
N ASP A 229 -16.14 1.37 -9.59
CA ASP A 229 -14.83 1.45 -10.22
C ASP A 229 -14.31 2.89 -10.42
N ASP A 230 -14.75 3.82 -9.60
CA ASP A 230 -14.21 5.18 -9.57
C ASP A 230 -12.97 5.27 -8.69
N THR A 231 -11.85 5.59 -9.29
CA THR A 231 -10.56 5.49 -8.60
C THR A 231 -9.57 6.58 -8.95
N ASP A 232 -9.97 7.56 -9.74
CA ASP A 232 -9.00 8.50 -10.31
C ASP A 232 -8.67 9.68 -9.38
N ILE A 233 -9.20 9.69 -8.17
CA ILE A 233 -8.94 10.74 -7.19
C ILE A 233 -7.67 10.40 -6.40
N THR A 234 -6.59 11.07 -6.74
CA THR A 234 -5.29 10.89 -6.08
C THR A 234 -4.84 12.17 -5.38
N ALA A 235 -3.97 12.02 -4.39
CA ALA A 235 -3.47 13.16 -3.63
C ALA A 235 -2.69 14.16 -4.48
N PHE A 236 -1.93 13.66 -5.45
CA PHE A 236 -1.18 14.49 -6.38
C PHE A 236 -0.97 13.75 -7.69
N ILE A 237 -1.33 14.40 -8.81
CA ILE A 237 -1.18 13.83 -10.15
C ILE A 237 -0.37 14.77 -11.01
N ASN A 238 0.62 14.21 -11.72
CA ASN A 238 1.23 14.86 -12.87
C ASN A 238 1.12 13.90 -14.06
N SER A 239 0.38 14.29 -15.08
CA SER A 239 0.05 13.43 -16.21
C SER A 239 1.09 13.45 -17.33
N ALA A 240 2.03 14.40 -17.34
CA ALA A 240 2.99 14.56 -18.42
C ALA A 240 4.28 13.78 -18.15
N SER A 241 4.52 12.70 -18.91
CA SER A 241 5.70 11.84 -18.74
C SER A 241 7.04 12.51 -19.09
N GLU A 242 7.01 13.55 -19.92
CA GLU A 242 8.22 14.27 -20.36
C GLU A 242 8.59 15.45 -19.43
N ILE A 243 7.75 15.77 -18.45
CA ILE A 243 7.94 16.90 -17.55
C ILE A 243 8.66 16.41 -16.29
N ALA A 244 9.63 17.18 -15.85
CA ALA A 244 10.59 16.80 -14.82
C ALA A 244 10.54 17.71 -13.59
N GLY A 245 11.12 17.21 -12.47
CA GLY A 245 11.48 18.02 -11.33
C GLY A 245 10.36 18.35 -10.35
N ASN A 246 9.27 17.56 -10.33
CA ASN A 246 8.23 17.75 -9.32
C ASN A 246 8.65 17.15 -7.98
N ARG A 247 8.21 17.75 -6.88
CA ARG A 247 8.59 17.33 -5.52
C ARG A 247 7.40 17.33 -4.58
N ILE A 248 7.32 16.28 -3.75
CA ILE A 248 6.48 16.22 -2.56
C ILE A 248 7.41 15.99 -1.37
N THR A 249 7.40 16.90 -0.40
CA THR A 249 8.34 16.82 0.72
C THR A 249 7.75 17.33 2.03
N ARG A 250 8.06 16.65 3.15
CA ARG A 250 7.62 17.03 4.50
C ARG A 250 6.10 17.21 4.59
N CYS A 251 5.38 16.30 3.96
CA CYS A 251 3.91 16.28 3.97
C CYS A 251 3.41 15.07 4.75
N GLU A 252 2.26 15.22 5.36
CA GLU A 252 1.44 14.11 5.82
C GLU A 252 0.32 13.86 4.81
N ILE A 253 0.15 12.59 4.40
CA ILE A 253 -0.90 12.15 3.48
C ILE A 253 -1.57 10.94 4.10
N ALA A 254 -2.86 11.07 4.45
CA ALA A 254 -3.53 10.04 5.22
C ALA A 254 -5.02 9.86 4.88
N TYR A 255 -5.52 8.65 5.19
CA TYR A 255 -6.93 8.27 5.12
C TYR A 255 -7.49 8.34 3.70
N THR A 256 -6.89 7.59 2.79
CA THR A 256 -7.33 7.53 1.39
C THR A 256 -8.18 6.30 1.10
N ASP A 257 -9.17 6.46 0.22
CA ASP A 257 -9.91 5.36 -0.42
C ASP A 257 -9.43 5.21 -1.87
N GLY A 258 -8.18 4.86 -2.03
CA GLY A 258 -7.45 4.80 -3.28
C GLY A 258 -5.99 5.22 -3.07
N PRO A 259 -5.19 5.40 -4.14
CA PRO A 259 -3.77 5.75 -4.03
C PRO A 259 -3.54 7.06 -3.28
N ALA A 260 -2.53 7.10 -2.42
CA ALA A 260 -2.07 8.34 -1.80
C ALA A 260 -1.43 9.28 -2.82
N ILE A 261 -0.56 8.72 -3.66
CA ILE A 261 0.19 9.48 -4.66
C ILE A 261 0.15 8.76 -6.01
N GLN A 262 -0.16 9.50 -7.05
CA GLN A 262 0.16 9.13 -8.42
C GLN A 262 1.04 10.22 -9.04
N MET A 263 2.27 9.89 -9.40
CA MET A 263 3.20 10.86 -9.97
C MET A 263 3.86 10.30 -11.23
N LYS A 264 3.84 11.09 -12.30
CA LYS A 264 4.48 10.81 -13.59
C LYS A 264 5.45 11.93 -13.93
N GLY A 265 6.38 11.65 -14.80
CA GLY A 265 7.40 12.62 -15.23
C GLY A 265 8.80 12.22 -14.77
N THR A 266 9.81 12.79 -15.41
CA THR A 266 11.22 12.46 -15.21
C THR A 266 11.79 13.19 -13.99
N ASP A 267 12.70 12.55 -13.23
CA ASP A 267 13.47 13.13 -12.12
C ASP A 267 12.62 13.78 -11.03
N ASN A 268 11.49 13.16 -10.71
CA ASN A 268 10.65 13.57 -9.60
C ASN A 268 11.20 13.09 -8.25
N ILE A 269 10.83 13.77 -7.18
CA ILE A 269 11.26 13.48 -5.81
C ILE A 269 10.05 13.37 -4.89
N ILE A 270 9.98 12.28 -4.14
CA ILE A 270 9.06 12.09 -3.01
C ILE A 270 9.93 11.82 -1.79
N GLU A 271 10.02 12.77 -0.87
CA GLU A 271 10.95 12.65 0.25
C GLU A 271 10.40 13.20 1.55
N ASP A 272 10.82 12.58 2.66
CA ASP A 272 10.57 13.06 4.02
C ASP A 272 9.07 13.25 4.33
N ASN A 273 8.21 12.33 3.81
CA ASN A 273 6.77 12.37 4.00
C ASN A 273 6.30 11.25 4.92
N LEU A 274 5.27 11.54 5.72
CA LEU A 274 4.48 10.56 6.44
C LEU A 274 3.26 10.19 5.60
N ILE A 275 3.15 8.92 5.21
CA ILE A 275 2.09 8.41 4.33
C ILE A 275 1.45 7.20 5.00
N HIS A 276 0.18 7.31 5.41
CA HIS A 276 -0.45 6.27 6.21
C HIS A 276 -1.96 6.15 6.02
N HIS A 277 -2.51 4.99 6.39
CA HIS A 277 -3.93 4.66 6.24
C HIS A 277 -4.40 4.84 4.79
N ILE A 278 -3.73 4.10 3.89
CA ILE A 278 -3.88 4.26 2.44
C ILE A 278 -4.66 3.13 1.84
N ASP A 279 -5.68 3.49 1.02
CA ASP A 279 -6.48 2.57 0.21
C ASP A 279 -7.17 1.49 1.05
N TYR A 280 -8.02 1.93 1.97
CA TYR A 280 -8.67 1.04 2.93
C TYR A 280 -9.71 0.09 2.32
N SER A 281 -10.22 0.35 1.13
CA SER A 281 -11.14 -0.57 0.44
C SER A 281 -10.43 -1.45 -0.58
N CYS A 282 -9.17 -1.19 -0.90
CA CYS A 282 -8.43 -1.82 -1.98
C CYS A 282 -9.13 -1.76 -3.35
N SER A 283 -10.14 -0.92 -3.51
CA SER A 283 -11.02 -0.88 -4.68
C SER A 283 -10.45 -0.10 -5.86
N ASN A 284 -9.14 0.07 -5.89
CA ASN A 284 -8.44 0.68 -7.00
C ASN A 284 -8.23 -0.33 -8.15
N TYR A 285 -9.25 -0.54 -8.95
CA TYR A 285 -9.29 -1.56 -9.99
C TYR A 285 -8.60 -1.16 -11.31
N SER A 286 -8.44 0.13 -11.60
CA SER A 286 -8.06 0.64 -12.93
C SER A 286 -6.56 0.47 -13.27
N ASN A 287 -6.03 -0.72 -13.16
CA ASN A 287 -4.64 -1.13 -13.43
C ASN A 287 -3.60 -0.79 -12.36
N ASN A 288 -3.97 -0.24 -11.23
CA ASN A 288 -3.01 0.36 -10.32
C ASN A 288 -3.34 0.11 -8.86
N SER A 289 -3.33 -1.14 -8.44
CA SER A 289 -3.42 -1.53 -7.03
C SER A 289 -2.17 -1.14 -6.26
N PHE A 290 -1.88 0.17 -6.16
CA PHE A 290 -0.66 0.69 -5.53
C PHE A 290 -0.97 1.91 -4.67
N SER A 291 -0.46 1.92 -3.44
CA SER A 291 -0.62 3.08 -2.57
C SER A 291 0.12 4.30 -3.11
N ILE A 292 1.33 4.08 -3.64
CA ILE A 292 2.18 5.11 -4.25
C ILE A 292 2.59 4.64 -5.64
N HIS A 293 2.08 5.31 -6.66
CA HIS A 293 2.18 4.91 -8.06
C HIS A 293 3.10 5.83 -8.87
N THR A 294 4.28 5.32 -9.27
CA THR A 294 5.28 6.07 -10.05
C THR A 294 5.75 5.30 -11.27
N ILE A 295 4.83 4.55 -11.95
CA ILE A 295 5.21 3.65 -13.04
C ILE A 295 5.77 4.39 -14.26
N SER A 296 5.32 5.61 -14.54
CA SER A 296 5.81 6.44 -15.65
C SER A 296 6.69 7.60 -15.16
N ALA A 297 7.63 7.31 -14.27
CA ALA A 297 8.50 8.31 -13.64
C ALA A 297 9.97 7.84 -13.62
N PRO A 298 10.67 7.83 -14.77
CA PRO A 298 12.11 7.52 -14.79
C PRO A 298 12.87 8.56 -13.94
N GLY A 299 13.96 8.12 -13.29
CA GLY A 299 14.75 8.98 -12.40
C GLY A 299 14.08 9.35 -11.08
N MET A 300 13.00 8.65 -10.71
CA MET A 300 12.31 8.88 -9.45
C MET A 300 13.23 8.66 -8.26
N THR A 301 13.26 9.64 -7.36
CA THR A 301 13.85 9.50 -6.02
C THR A 301 12.74 9.38 -4.99
N PHE A 302 12.70 8.26 -4.29
CA PHE A 302 11.79 7.99 -3.18
C PHE A 302 12.63 7.75 -1.92
N ARG A 303 12.70 8.74 -1.02
CA ARG A 303 13.61 8.65 0.12
C ARG A 303 13.06 9.24 1.41
N ARG A 304 13.52 8.70 2.55
CA ARG A 304 13.17 9.18 3.90
C ARG A 304 11.68 9.30 4.16
N ASN A 305 10.87 8.50 3.48
CA ASN A 305 9.45 8.46 3.78
C ASN A 305 9.17 7.40 4.85
N THR A 306 8.22 7.68 5.73
CA THR A 306 7.59 6.69 6.59
C THR A 306 6.25 6.33 5.96
N VAL A 307 6.05 5.05 5.65
CA VAL A 307 4.83 4.55 5.01
C VAL A 307 4.28 3.40 5.82
N HIS A 308 3.04 3.51 6.28
CA HIS A 308 2.42 2.45 7.04
C HIS A 308 0.91 2.35 6.85
N THR A 309 0.35 1.22 7.28
CA THR A 309 -1.08 0.93 7.23
C THR A 309 -1.65 1.14 5.84
N THR A 310 -1.34 0.21 4.94
CA THR A 310 -1.84 0.23 3.56
C THR A 310 -2.59 -1.05 3.23
N GLY A 311 -3.71 -0.93 2.50
CA GLY A 311 -4.56 -2.09 2.18
C GLY A 311 -4.10 -2.88 0.97
N ASN A 312 -3.68 -2.22 -0.09
CA ASN A 312 -3.52 -2.83 -1.41
C ASN A 312 -2.24 -3.66 -1.59
N ALA A 313 -2.16 -4.34 -2.74
CA ALA A 313 -1.13 -5.34 -3.06
C ALA A 313 0.29 -4.80 -3.00
N SER A 314 0.55 -3.62 -3.56
CA SER A 314 1.89 -3.04 -3.57
C SER A 314 1.87 -1.62 -3.01
N THR A 315 2.69 -1.38 -1.99
CA THR A 315 2.72 -0.07 -1.34
C THR A 315 3.40 0.97 -2.23
N TYR A 316 4.66 0.79 -2.57
CA TYR A 316 5.36 1.63 -3.54
C TYR A 316 5.67 0.84 -4.81
N ARG A 317 5.26 1.34 -5.97
CA ARG A 317 5.62 0.75 -7.24
C ARG A 317 6.23 1.74 -8.22
N SER A 318 7.39 1.39 -8.71
CA SER A 318 8.05 2.04 -9.83
C SER A 318 8.32 1.05 -10.96
N GLY A 319 8.33 1.51 -12.20
CA GLY A 319 8.45 0.61 -13.34
C GLY A 319 8.85 1.29 -14.65
N SER A 320 9.34 2.51 -14.61
CA SER A 320 9.80 3.22 -15.81
C SER A 320 11.31 3.24 -15.89
N TYR A 321 11.79 3.14 -17.12
CA TYR A 321 13.20 3.29 -17.46
C TYR A 321 13.38 4.39 -18.51
N SER A 322 14.39 5.19 -18.29
CA SER A 322 15.03 6.02 -19.30
C SER A 322 16.54 5.98 -19.07
N GLU A 323 17.31 5.93 -20.13
CA GLU A 323 18.77 5.92 -20.02
C GLU A 323 19.28 7.18 -19.30
N GLY A 324 20.16 7.02 -18.34
CA GLY A 324 20.68 8.11 -17.51
C GLY A 324 19.77 8.56 -16.36
N HIS A 325 18.58 7.95 -16.21
CA HIS A 325 17.61 8.28 -15.16
C HIS A 325 17.28 7.06 -14.29
N PRO A 326 18.21 6.60 -13.44
CA PRO A 326 17.98 5.47 -12.53
C PRO A 326 16.98 5.85 -11.43
N ILE A 327 16.24 4.85 -10.95
CA ILE A 327 15.34 5.00 -9.80
C ILE A 327 16.15 4.81 -8.52
N LEU A 328 15.93 5.67 -7.54
CA LEU A 328 16.54 5.58 -6.22
C LEU A 328 15.45 5.46 -5.15
N VAL A 329 15.53 4.37 -4.37
CA VAL A 329 14.65 4.13 -3.19
C VAL A 329 15.53 3.94 -1.98
N GLU A 330 15.61 4.94 -1.11
CA GLU A 330 16.55 4.89 0.01
C GLU A 330 16.03 5.50 1.31
N LEU A 331 16.49 4.97 2.44
CA LEU A 331 16.19 5.50 3.76
C LEU A 331 14.69 5.61 4.07
N ASN A 332 13.88 4.71 3.53
CA ASN A 332 12.44 4.68 3.83
C ASN A 332 12.13 3.64 4.90
N HIS A 333 11.10 3.91 5.69
CA HIS A 333 10.57 3.02 6.70
C HIS A 333 9.15 2.56 6.30
N PHE A 334 8.97 1.27 6.06
CA PHE A 334 7.68 0.66 5.70
C PHE A 334 7.27 -0.35 6.75
N TYR A 335 6.04 -0.24 7.27
CA TYR A 335 5.48 -1.24 8.18
C TYR A 335 3.96 -1.31 8.09
N ASN A 336 3.38 -2.43 8.49
CA ASN A 336 1.94 -2.69 8.38
C ASN A 336 1.40 -2.42 6.96
N CYS A 337 2.12 -2.88 5.94
CA CYS A 337 1.77 -2.61 4.56
C CYS A 337 1.17 -3.81 3.85
N GLY A 338 0.25 -3.54 2.90
CA GLY A 338 -0.38 -4.56 2.07
C GLY A 338 -1.27 -5.51 2.88
N LEU A 339 -2.06 -4.99 3.80
CA LEU A 339 -2.79 -5.76 4.82
C LEU A 339 -3.90 -6.64 4.24
N MET A 340 -4.49 -6.27 3.10
CA MET A 340 -5.74 -6.87 2.61
C MET A 340 -5.59 -7.73 1.35
N GLN A 341 -4.50 -7.63 0.61
CA GLN A 341 -4.30 -8.37 -0.65
C GLN A 341 -3.07 -9.28 -0.62
N SER A 342 -3.11 -10.40 -1.33
CA SER A 342 -2.14 -11.49 -1.17
C SER A 342 -0.91 -11.45 -2.09
N ASP A 343 -0.93 -10.74 -3.22
CA ASP A 343 0.22 -10.64 -4.14
C ASP A 343 0.70 -9.18 -4.28
N GLY A 344 1.97 -8.93 -4.08
CA GLY A 344 2.58 -7.60 -4.15
C GLY A 344 3.82 -7.46 -3.29
N ALA A 345 4.29 -6.24 -3.12
CA ALA A 345 5.46 -5.94 -2.29
C ALA A 345 5.38 -4.53 -1.69
N ASN A 346 6.06 -4.30 -0.58
CA ASN A 346 6.17 -2.94 -0.04
C ASN A 346 6.96 -2.04 -1.00
N ILE A 347 8.08 -2.53 -1.53
CA ILE A 347 8.80 -1.89 -2.63
C ILE A 347 8.80 -2.85 -3.82
N GLN A 348 8.08 -2.48 -4.90
CA GLN A 348 8.06 -3.27 -6.12
C GLN A 348 8.66 -2.49 -7.29
N ILE A 349 9.78 -2.98 -7.78
CA ILE A 349 10.42 -2.49 -9.00
C ILE A 349 10.00 -3.40 -10.15
N GLY A 350 9.27 -2.85 -11.10
CA GLY A 350 8.68 -3.61 -12.21
C GLY A 350 9.67 -4.01 -13.30
N ALA A 351 9.23 -4.90 -14.19
CA ALA A 351 10.04 -5.45 -15.29
C ALA A 351 10.65 -4.40 -16.24
N ASN A 352 10.11 -3.21 -16.28
CA ASN A 352 10.58 -2.12 -17.13
C ASN A 352 11.57 -1.17 -16.43
N SER A 353 11.87 -1.41 -15.15
CA SER A 353 12.86 -0.64 -14.39
C SER A 353 14.24 -1.23 -14.61
N ARG A 354 14.84 -0.88 -15.71
CA ARG A 354 16.13 -1.43 -16.10
C ARG A 354 17.25 -0.47 -15.71
N ASN A 355 18.45 -1.05 -15.61
CA ASN A 355 19.74 -0.36 -15.55
C ASN A 355 19.90 0.69 -14.43
N GLY A 356 20.50 0.26 -13.34
CA GLY A 356 21.02 1.14 -12.30
C GLY A 356 20.02 1.58 -11.26
N SER A 357 18.80 0.99 -11.21
CA SER A 357 17.89 1.26 -10.09
C SER A 357 18.50 0.75 -8.78
N VAL A 358 18.44 1.57 -7.75
CA VAL A 358 19.04 1.30 -6.44
C VAL A 358 17.97 1.30 -5.36
N VAL A 359 17.95 0.23 -4.55
CA VAL A 359 17.12 0.12 -3.34
C VAL A 359 18.04 -0.13 -2.16
N ARG A 360 18.17 0.85 -1.25
CA ARG A 360 19.14 0.77 -0.16
C ARG A 360 18.73 1.48 1.11
N TYR A 361 19.29 1.03 2.23
CA TYR A 361 19.11 1.66 3.55
C TYR A 361 17.64 1.79 3.98
N ASN A 362 16.78 0.84 3.59
CA ASN A 362 15.37 0.85 3.97
C ASN A 362 15.12 -0.15 5.09
N TRP A 363 14.17 0.16 5.97
CA TRP A 363 13.56 -0.77 6.92
C TRP A 363 12.16 -1.16 6.43
N LEU A 364 11.88 -2.46 6.41
CA LEU A 364 10.59 -2.99 5.98
C LEU A 364 10.16 -4.15 6.89
N HIS A 365 9.01 -4.02 7.56
CA HIS A 365 8.59 -5.02 8.52
C HIS A 365 7.06 -5.07 8.74
N ASP A 366 6.62 -6.02 9.55
CA ASP A 366 5.22 -6.22 9.93
C ASP A 366 4.30 -6.19 8.71
N THR A 367 4.59 -7.06 7.73
CA THR A 367 3.85 -7.07 6.46
C THR A 367 3.43 -8.48 6.06
N GLN A 368 2.32 -8.58 5.36
CA GLN A 368 1.86 -9.82 4.74
C GLN A 368 2.43 -10.03 3.32
N LYS A 369 3.28 -9.13 2.84
CA LYS A 369 3.80 -9.09 1.48
C LYS A 369 5.30 -9.41 1.42
N TYR A 370 5.82 -9.45 0.19
CA TYR A 370 7.27 -9.30 -0.01
C TYR A 370 7.69 -7.91 0.46
N CYS A 371 8.78 -7.82 1.17
CA CYS A 371 9.31 -6.49 1.51
C CYS A 371 9.85 -5.80 0.27
N ILE A 372 10.81 -6.40 -0.44
CA ILE A 372 11.36 -5.87 -1.69
C ILE A 372 11.23 -6.91 -2.80
N ARG A 373 10.67 -6.50 -3.94
CA ARG A 373 10.52 -7.37 -5.11
C ARG A 373 11.05 -6.67 -6.36
N PHE A 374 12.11 -7.25 -6.94
CA PHE A 374 12.47 -6.98 -8.32
C PHE A 374 11.71 -7.96 -9.20
N ASP A 375 10.73 -7.45 -9.93
CA ASP A 375 9.86 -8.27 -10.75
C ASP A 375 10.28 -8.20 -12.21
N GLY A 376 10.52 -9.36 -12.83
CA GLY A 376 10.96 -9.48 -14.19
C GLY A 376 10.38 -10.73 -14.85
N LYS A 377 10.42 -10.80 -16.18
CA LYS A 377 10.09 -12.01 -16.92
C LYS A 377 11.21 -13.02 -16.76
N PHE A 378 10.87 -14.29 -16.74
CA PHE A 378 11.79 -15.41 -16.60
C PHE A 378 12.39 -15.90 -17.92
N GLU A 379 11.84 -15.52 -19.06
CA GLU A 379 12.18 -16.07 -20.35
C GLU A 379 12.86 -15.04 -21.24
N HIS A 380 13.88 -15.47 -21.97
CA HIS A 380 14.41 -14.73 -23.13
C HIS A 380 13.32 -14.62 -24.18
N GLY A 381 12.65 -13.49 -24.23
CA GLY A 381 11.59 -13.21 -25.17
C GLY A 381 11.28 -11.73 -25.26
N GLU A 382 10.33 -11.36 -26.06
CA GLU A 382 9.89 -9.99 -26.25
C GLU A 382 9.63 -9.27 -24.93
N GLY A 383 10.49 -8.33 -24.55
CA GLY A 383 10.39 -7.52 -23.34
C GLY A 383 11.58 -7.64 -22.36
N GLY A 384 12.51 -8.57 -22.56
CA GLY A 384 13.76 -8.69 -21.81
C GLY A 384 13.61 -8.92 -20.30
N TYR A 385 14.69 -9.32 -19.64
CA TYR A 385 14.78 -9.37 -18.18
C TYR A 385 14.85 -7.95 -17.61
N SER A 386 14.32 -7.76 -16.40
CA SER A 386 14.78 -6.70 -15.52
C SER A 386 16.26 -6.95 -15.23
N THR A 387 17.12 -5.96 -15.39
CA THR A 387 18.56 -6.14 -15.30
C THR A 387 19.25 -5.01 -14.56
N ASN A 388 20.44 -5.32 -14.00
CA ASN A 388 21.36 -4.35 -13.41
C ASN A 388 20.78 -3.52 -12.23
N GLY A 389 19.79 -4.06 -11.51
CA GLY A 389 19.33 -3.44 -10.27
C GLY A 389 20.29 -3.73 -9.12
N LEU A 390 20.43 -2.79 -8.21
CA LEU A 390 21.30 -2.89 -7.04
C LEU A 390 20.45 -2.79 -5.77
N ILE A 391 20.58 -3.81 -4.89
CA ILE A 391 19.83 -3.89 -3.63
C ILE A 391 20.85 -4.07 -2.51
N HIS A 392 20.99 -3.10 -1.62
CA HIS A 392 21.97 -3.22 -0.56
C HIS A 392 21.62 -2.46 0.73
N HIS A 393 22.16 -2.93 1.85
CA HIS A 393 21.99 -2.31 3.16
C HIS A 393 20.50 -2.10 3.53
N ASN A 394 19.61 -3.04 3.20
CA ASN A 394 18.24 -3.01 3.68
C ASN A 394 18.08 -3.99 4.84
N VAL A 395 17.20 -3.66 5.77
CA VAL A 395 16.78 -4.57 6.84
C VAL A 395 15.31 -4.93 6.62
N THR A 396 15.02 -6.24 6.62
CA THR A 396 13.63 -6.74 6.50
C THR A 396 13.35 -7.78 7.56
N TRP A 397 12.20 -7.68 8.23
CA TRP A 397 11.83 -8.64 9.27
C TRP A 397 10.31 -8.74 9.46
N ASN A 398 9.89 -9.78 10.19
CA ASN A 398 8.50 -10.04 10.54
C ASN A 398 7.54 -9.95 9.35
N THR A 399 7.80 -10.74 8.30
CA THR A 399 6.93 -10.83 7.13
C THR A 399 6.32 -12.21 7.00
N THR A 400 5.04 -12.30 6.68
CA THR A 400 4.38 -13.58 6.36
C THR A 400 4.74 -14.11 4.97
N ASN A 401 5.64 -13.44 4.25
CA ASN A 401 6.11 -13.84 2.92
C ASN A 401 7.65 -13.89 2.88
N LEU A 402 8.30 -13.14 2.00
CA LEU A 402 9.76 -13.06 1.84
C LEU A 402 10.25 -11.65 2.15
N GLY A 403 11.45 -11.53 2.69
CA GLY A 403 12.15 -10.25 2.76
C GLY A 403 12.48 -9.74 1.35
N LEU A 404 13.32 -10.45 0.62
CA LEU A 404 13.72 -10.08 -0.74
C LEU A 404 13.29 -11.13 -1.77
N ARG A 405 12.68 -10.73 -2.87
CA ARG A 405 12.39 -11.58 -4.03
C ARG A 405 12.96 -10.97 -5.30
N ILE A 406 14.05 -11.55 -5.79
CA ILE A 406 14.81 -11.00 -6.91
C ILE A 406 14.64 -11.89 -8.14
N LYS A 407 14.14 -11.30 -9.22
CA LYS A 407 13.94 -11.93 -10.53
C LYS A 407 14.50 -11.03 -11.63
N GLY A 408 15.03 -11.65 -12.67
CA GLY A 408 15.64 -10.96 -13.81
C GLY A 408 17.01 -11.52 -14.12
N ASP A 409 17.99 -10.66 -14.37
CA ASP A 409 19.40 -11.04 -14.50
C ASP A 409 20.33 -9.86 -14.20
N TYR A 410 21.60 -10.11 -14.00
CA TYR A 410 22.63 -9.10 -13.67
C TYR A 410 22.33 -8.25 -12.44
N HIS A 411 21.41 -8.68 -11.58
CA HIS A 411 21.14 -7.97 -10.33
C HIS A 411 22.25 -8.20 -9.31
N GLN A 412 22.46 -7.18 -8.49
CA GLN A 412 23.46 -7.17 -7.43
C GLN A 412 22.74 -7.03 -6.10
N THR A 413 22.95 -8.00 -5.20
CA THR A 413 22.30 -8.06 -3.89
C THR A 413 23.36 -8.16 -2.83
N TYR A 414 23.60 -7.08 -2.09
CA TYR A 414 24.73 -6.95 -1.18
C TYR A 414 24.34 -6.45 0.20
N ASN A 415 25.01 -6.91 1.24
CA ASN A 415 24.91 -6.32 2.58
C ASN A 415 23.46 -6.04 3.04
N ASN A 416 22.51 -6.98 2.87
CA ASN A 416 21.18 -6.91 3.43
C ASN A 416 21.08 -7.81 4.66
N SER A 417 20.26 -7.43 5.64
CA SER A 417 19.90 -8.25 6.80
C SER A 417 18.42 -8.60 6.74
N CYS A 418 18.09 -9.89 6.66
CA CYS A 418 16.72 -10.35 6.47
C CYS A 418 16.41 -11.52 7.43
N PHE A 419 15.30 -11.40 8.20
CA PHE A 419 14.96 -12.40 9.20
C PHE A 419 13.47 -12.43 9.53
N SER A 420 13.04 -13.51 10.19
CA SER A 420 11.66 -13.70 10.63
C SER A 420 10.64 -13.66 9.50
N SER A 421 10.97 -14.28 8.34
CA SER A 421 10.05 -14.51 7.23
C SER A 421 9.37 -15.88 7.35
N SER A 422 8.17 -16.05 6.82
CA SER A 422 7.50 -17.38 6.79
C SER A 422 8.07 -18.34 5.73
N TYR A 423 8.92 -17.85 4.84
CA TYR A 423 9.64 -18.57 3.79
C TYR A 423 11.09 -18.11 3.81
N PRO A 424 11.99 -18.64 2.93
CA PRO A 424 13.35 -18.10 2.86
C PRO A 424 13.36 -16.58 2.78
N ASP A 425 14.17 -15.92 3.61
CA ASP A 425 14.16 -14.45 3.71
C ASP A 425 14.62 -13.79 2.42
N ILE A 426 15.60 -14.40 1.74
CA ILE A 426 16.11 -13.91 0.45
C ILE A 426 15.95 -15.00 -0.61
N VAL A 427 15.24 -14.68 -1.69
CA VAL A 427 15.08 -15.58 -2.84
C VAL A 427 15.66 -14.96 -4.11
N ILE A 428 16.73 -15.57 -4.60
CA ILE A 428 17.37 -15.26 -5.89
C ILE A 428 16.83 -16.25 -6.92
N ARG A 429 15.79 -15.88 -7.66
CA ARG A 429 14.97 -16.83 -8.41
C ARG A 429 15.50 -17.12 -9.82
N GLY A 430 16.09 -18.30 -10.00
CA GLY A 430 16.70 -18.76 -11.24
C GLY A 430 15.79 -19.44 -12.27
N ILE A 431 14.48 -19.52 -12.06
CA ILE A 431 13.55 -20.23 -12.96
C ILE A 431 13.60 -19.65 -14.39
N GLY A 432 13.62 -20.53 -15.39
CA GLY A 432 13.68 -20.15 -16.82
C GLY A 432 15.03 -19.62 -17.27
N GLY A 433 16.10 -19.91 -16.51
CA GLY A 433 17.47 -19.49 -16.84
C GLY A 433 17.78 -18.03 -16.46
N GLY A 434 16.93 -17.39 -15.65
CA GLY A 434 17.22 -16.08 -15.08
C GLY A 434 18.31 -16.10 -14.00
N MET A 435 18.80 -14.93 -13.61
CA MET A 435 19.77 -14.71 -12.52
C MET A 435 21.13 -15.41 -12.69
N GLN A 436 21.46 -15.88 -13.89
CA GLN A 436 22.75 -16.57 -14.14
C GLN A 436 23.98 -15.64 -13.97
N HIS A 437 23.77 -14.33 -14.13
CA HIS A 437 24.79 -13.31 -13.96
C HIS A 437 24.54 -12.44 -12.71
N ALA A 438 23.72 -12.93 -11.79
CA ALA A 438 23.49 -12.26 -10.50
C ALA A 438 24.75 -12.32 -9.63
N ASN A 439 24.86 -11.36 -8.73
CA ASN A 439 25.93 -11.32 -7.75
C ASN A 439 25.34 -11.07 -6.35
N THR A 440 25.47 -12.08 -5.47
CA THR A 440 24.87 -12.10 -4.14
C THR A 440 25.98 -12.29 -3.11
N ARG A 441 26.34 -11.24 -2.38
CA ARG A 441 27.45 -11.23 -1.41
C ARG A 441 27.14 -10.43 -0.16
N ASN A 442 27.77 -10.80 0.93
CA ASN A 442 27.72 -10.09 2.23
C ASN A 442 26.29 -9.97 2.81
N ASN A 443 25.32 -10.77 2.38
CA ASN A 443 23.98 -10.74 2.97
C ASN A 443 23.91 -11.64 4.19
N ALA A 444 23.17 -11.21 5.20
CA ALA A 444 22.82 -12.00 6.37
C ALA A 444 21.33 -12.35 6.33
N ALA A 445 20.98 -13.63 6.40
CA ALA A 445 19.60 -14.06 6.46
C ALA A 445 19.43 -15.38 7.21
N ILE A 446 18.29 -15.61 7.82
CA ILE A 446 17.95 -16.92 8.38
C ILE A 446 17.97 -17.95 7.26
N CYS A 447 17.43 -17.62 6.07
CA CYS A 447 17.52 -18.49 4.91
C CYS A 447 17.67 -17.72 3.59
N ILE A 448 18.63 -18.11 2.75
CA ILE A 448 18.82 -17.63 1.38
C ILE A 448 18.69 -18.83 0.44
N SER A 449 17.82 -18.74 -0.57
CA SER A 449 17.54 -19.84 -1.49
C SER A 449 17.32 -19.40 -2.94
N GLY A 450 17.41 -20.33 -3.88
CA GLY A 450 17.02 -20.16 -5.29
C GLY A 450 15.49 -20.22 -5.52
N ALA A 451 14.70 -20.70 -4.55
CA ALA A 451 13.24 -20.84 -4.67
C ALA A 451 12.49 -20.48 -3.39
N LYS A 452 11.21 -20.10 -3.55
CA LYS A 452 10.35 -19.72 -2.42
C LYS A 452 9.95 -20.88 -1.50
N PHE A 453 9.74 -22.07 -2.09
CA PHE A 453 9.18 -23.23 -1.38
C PHE A 453 10.17 -24.38 -1.26
N ASP A 454 11.45 -24.10 -1.51
CA ASP A 454 12.54 -25.07 -1.43
C ASP A 454 13.79 -24.33 -0.93
N GLU A 455 14.14 -24.60 0.32
CA GLU A 455 15.29 -23.95 0.97
C GLU A 455 16.62 -24.45 0.42
N ASP A 456 16.64 -25.65 -0.14
CA ASP A 456 17.83 -26.30 -0.72
C ASP A 456 18.01 -25.99 -2.21
N GLU A 457 17.10 -25.22 -2.85
CA GLU A 457 17.24 -24.89 -4.27
C GLU A 457 18.50 -24.05 -4.51
N PRO A 458 19.35 -24.48 -5.43
CA PRO A 458 20.61 -23.79 -5.71
C PRO A 458 20.44 -22.33 -6.09
N ILE A 459 21.27 -21.48 -5.50
CA ILE A 459 21.27 -20.05 -5.76
C ILE A 459 22.05 -19.78 -7.06
N PRO A 460 21.42 -19.17 -8.08
CA PRO A 460 22.10 -18.92 -9.36
C PRO A 460 23.09 -17.75 -9.29
N GLY A 461 24.04 -17.72 -10.22
CA GLY A 461 25.04 -16.67 -10.34
C GLY A 461 26.19 -16.81 -9.34
N ILE A 462 26.78 -15.69 -8.95
CA ILE A 462 27.84 -15.65 -7.94
C ILE A 462 27.18 -15.55 -6.56
N TYR A 463 27.49 -16.50 -5.70
CA TYR A 463 27.00 -16.56 -4.33
C TYR A 463 28.18 -16.83 -3.39
N GLU A 464 28.64 -15.81 -2.69
CA GLU A 464 29.84 -15.85 -1.85
C GLU A 464 29.72 -14.91 -0.65
N TYR A 465 30.39 -15.24 0.45
CA TYR A 465 30.49 -14.38 1.65
C TYR A 465 29.11 -13.98 2.22
N ASN A 466 28.13 -14.86 2.18
CA ASN A 466 26.85 -14.64 2.82
C ASN A 466 26.77 -15.45 4.11
N TRP A 467 26.10 -14.92 5.11
CA TRP A 467 25.69 -15.67 6.27
C TRP A 467 24.28 -16.23 6.03
N ASN A 468 24.17 -17.54 5.94
CA ASN A 468 22.93 -18.26 5.67
C ASN A 468 22.66 -19.23 6.83
N GLY A 469 21.69 -18.92 7.70
CA GLY A 469 21.36 -19.72 8.87
C GLY A 469 20.90 -21.14 8.51
N CYS A 470 20.21 -21.33 7.38
CA CYS A 470 19.81 -22.65 6.88
C CYS A 470 21.01 -23.57 6.65
N ASP A 471 22.10 -23.07 6.07
CA ASP A 471 23.35 -23.81 5.85
C ASP A 471 24.10 -24.10 7.15
N SER A 472 23.84 -23.31 8.18
CA SER A 472 24.52 -23.36 9.50
C SER A 472 23.76 -24.17 10.56
N GLY A 473 22.77 -24.95 10.17
CA GLY A 473 21.99 -25.80 11.07
C GLY A 473 20.81 -25.09 11.76
N GLY A 474 20.26 -24.04 11.14
CA GLY A 474 19.07 -23.33 11.62
C GLY A 474 19.39 -22.30 12.70
N LEU A 475 20.50 -21.56 12.52
CA LEU A 475 20.82 -20.43 13.40
C LEU A 475 19.94 -19.22 13.06
N GLU A 476 19.51 -18.52 14.09
CA GLU A 476 18.71 -17.32 13.97
C GLU A 476 19.60 -16.07 13.79
N LEU A 477 19.28 -15.21 12.81
CA LEU A 477 20.05 -13.98 12.58
C LEU A 477 19.95 -13.01 13.77
N GLN A 478 18.82 -12.99 14.46
CA GLN A 478 18.60 -12.14 15.63
C GLN A 478 19.64 -12.38 16.73
N ASP A 479 20.13 -13.63 16.87
CA ASP A 479 21.18 -14.00 17.82
C ASP A 479 22.56 -13.46 17.44
N GLN A 480 22.71 -12.91 16.24
CA GLN A 480 23.93 -12.27 15.75
C GLN A 480 23.90 -10.74 15.88
N LEU A 481 22.73 -10.16 16.19
CA LEU A 481 22.50 -8.71 16.26
C LEU A 481 22.45 -8.22 17.71
N THR A 482 22.67 -6.95 17.92
CA THR A 482 22.79 -6.32 19.26
C THR A 482 21.45 -6.28 19.99
N ASP A 483 20.43 -5.66 19.41
CA ASP A 483 19.08 -5.55 20.00
C ASP A 483 18.02 -5.29 18.90
N PRO A 484 17.72 -6.29 18.05
CA PRO A 484 16.83 -6.10 16.90
C PRO A 484 15.38 -5.76 17.30
N GLU A 485 14.96 -6.09 18.51
CA GLU A 485 13.62 -5.71 19.02
C GLU A 485 13.49 -4.19 19.25
N ASN A 486 14.60 -3.51 19.51
CA ASN A 486 14.69 -2.07 19.65
C ASN A 486 15.38 -1.38 18.45
N PHE A 487 15.34 -2.02 17.29
CA PHE A 487 15.91 -1.51 16.03
C PHE A 487 17.43 -1.29 16.04
N ASP A 488 18.16 -1.96 16.92
CA ASP A 488 19.62 -2.02 16.90
C ASP A 488 20.08 -3.26 16.12
N PHE A 489 20.31 -3.07 14.84
CA PHE A 489 20.67 -4.13 13.90
C PHE A 489 22.18 -4.28 13.67
N PHE A 490 23.00 -3.65 14.49
CA PHE A 490 24.45 -3.85 14.44
C PHE A 490 24.83 -5.27 14.83
N PRO A 491 25.85 -5.87 14.20
CA PRO A 491 26.41 -7.11 14.70
C PRO A 491 26.82 -6.99 16.17
N GLN A 492 26.40 -7.94 17.02
CA GLN A 492 26.83 -7.93 18.42
C GLN A 492 28.29 -8.36 18.57
N THR A 493 28.93 -7.95 19.65
CA THR A 493 30.33 -8.33 19.92
C THR A 493 30.51 -9.85 19.95
N GLY A 494 31.36 -10.37 19.04
CA GLY A 494 31.61 -11.79 18.89
C GLY A 494 30.68 -12.49 17.88
N SER A 495 29.86 -11.73 17.17
CA SER A 495 29.04 -12.23 16.06
C SER A 495 29.90 -12.80 14.93
N ASP A 496 29.40 -13.87 14.30
CA ASP A 496 29.99 -14.47 13.11
C ASP A 496 29.94 -13.55 11.86
N LEU A 497 29.21 -12.45 11.95
CA LEU A 497 29.08 -11.47 10.87
C LEU A 497 30.31 -10.54 10.78
N ILE A 498 30.99 -10.31 11.92
CA ILE A 498 32.06 -9.33 12.03
C ILE A 498 33.28 -9.75 11.21
N ASN A 499 33.75 -8.85 10.33
CA ASN A 499 34.91 -9.07 9.46
C ASN A 499 34.81 -10.31 8.55
N ALA A 500 33.63 -10.81 8.29
CA ALA A 500 33.39 -12.04 7.52
C ALA A 500 33.02 -11.80 6.04
N GLY A 501 32.78 -10.56 5.66
CA GLY A 501 32.42 -10.17 4.30
C GLY A 501 33.61 -9.95 3.38
N VAL A 502 33.34 -9.47 2.18
CA VAL A 502 34.33 -9.11 1.17
C VAL A 502 34.16 -7.67 0.73
N PHE A 503 35.27 -7.00 0.41
CA PHE A 503 35.22 -5.63 -0.12
C PHE A 503 34.47 -5.57 -1.45
N ILE A 504 33.53 -4.64 -1.57
CA ILE A 504 32.74 -4.38 -2.78
C ILE A 504 32.83 -2.86 -3.03
N ASP A 505 33.48 -2.50 -4.15
CA ASP A 505 33.72 -1.11 -4.56
C ASP A 505 32.43 -0.30 -4.65
N GLY A 506 32.39 0.89 -4.05
CA GLY A 506 31.22 1.76 -3.99
C GLY A 506 30.10 1.29 -3.04
N ILE A 507 30.26 0.17 -2.33
CA ILE A 507 29.26 -0.41 -1.42
C ILE A 507 29.78 -0.49 0.02
N THR A 508 30.99 -1.04 0.21
CA THR A 508 31.54 -1.33 1.55
C THR A 508 32.67 -0.37 1.93
N GLU A 509 32.54 0.91 1.63
CA GLU A 509 33.61 1.89 1.86
C GLU A 509 33.72 2.41 3.30
N GLY A 510 32.74 2.12 4.15
CA GLY A 510 32.68 2.56 5.55
C GLY A 510 33.32 1.60 6.57
N ILE A 511 34.22 0.74 6.13
CA ILE A 511 34.88 -0.26 6.98
C ILE A 511 35.69 0.42 8.10
N ILE A 512 35.53 -0.06 9.32
CA ILE A 512 36.21 0.49 10.50
C ILE A 512 37.42 -0.33 10.89
N ASP A 513 37.35 -1.66 10.81
CA ASP A 513 38.39 -2.55 11.31
C ASP A 513 38.58 -3.81 10.49
N GLY A 514 39.33 -3.80 9.40
CA GLY A 514 39.74 -5.02 8.71
C GLY A 514 38.98 -5.29 7.40
N THR A 515 38.07 -6.25 7.36
CA THR A 515 37.20 -6.57 6.20
C THR A 515 35.76 -6.18 6.52
N PRO A 516 34.91 -5.96 5.50
CA PRO A 516 33.51 -5.63 5.73
C PRO A 516 32.78 -6.67 6.57
N ASP A 517 31.81 -6.24 7.32
CA ASP A 517 30.87 -7.15 7.96
C ASP A 517 29.85 -7.71 6.96
N ILE A 518 29.27 -8.83 7.31
CA ILE A 518 28.11 -9.41 6.60
C ILE A 518 26.85 -8.77 7.19
N GLY A 519 25.93 -8.31 6.32
CA GLY A 519 24.67 -7.67 6.73
C GLY A 519 24.62 -6.17 6.47
N ALA A 520 23.57 -5.53 6.98
CA ALA A 520 23.23 -4.15 6.64
C ALA A 520 24.01 -3.08 7.44
N TYR A 521 24.59 -3.46 8.56
CA TYR A 521 25.34 -2.56 9.44
C TYR A 521 26.74 -3.09 9.71
N GLU A 522 27.68 -2.18 9.82
CA GLU A 522 29.08 -2.43 10.17
C GLU A 522 29.27 -2.28 11.68
N HIS A 523 29.84 -3.26 12.36
CA HIS A 523 30.11 -3.22 13.80
C HIS A 523 30.96 -2.00 14.18
N GLY A 524 30.43 -1.14 15.06
CA GLY A 524 31.06 0.12 15.41
C GLY A 524 30.97 1.22 14.34
N GLY A 525 30.26 0.97 13.25
CA GLY A 525 30.04 1.90 12.16
C GLY A 525 29.02 3.01 12.44
N GLU A 526 28.72 3.81 11.43
CA GLU A 526 27.70 4.84 11.52
C GLU A 526 26.29 4.24 11.59
N ASN A 527 25.47 4.74 12.52
CA ASN A 527 24.06 4.40 12.58
C ASN A 527 23.28 5.23 11.55
N TRP A 528 22.58 4.55 10.65
CA TRP A 528 21.60 5.17 9.77
C TRP A 528 20.19 4.72 10.19
N VAL A 529 19.27 5.68 10.29
CA VAL A 529 17.87 5.44 10.64
C VAL A 529 17.00 5.96 9.49
N PRO A 530 16.17 5.11 8.89
CA PRO A 530 15.29 5.53 7.81
C PRO A 530 14.00 6.17 8.34
N GLY A 531 13.21 6.70 7.41
CA GLY A 531 11.95 7.37 7.70
C GLY A 531 12.09 8.88 7.80
N VAL A 532 11.02 9.54 8.19
CA VAL A 532 10.92 11.00 8.28
C VAL A 532 11.90 11.59 9.28
N THR A 533 12.34 12.80 9.00
CA THR A 533 13.35 13.52 9.82
C THR A 533 12.74 14.55 10.78
N TRP A 534 11.42 14.69 10.76
CA TRP A 534 10.68 15.63 11.60
C TRP A 534 9.80 14.87 12.62
N ASP A 535 9.50 15.55 13.72
CA ASP A 535 8.64 14.97 14.76
C ASP A 535 7.22 14.79 14.22
N VAL A 536 6.79 13.55 14.12
CA VAL A 536 5.41 13.20 13.89
C VAL A 536 4.68 13.40 15.22
N SER A 537 4.07 14.58 15.40
CA SER A 537 3.32 14.84 16.62
C SER A 537 2.12 13.89 16.71
N SER A 538 1.87 13.36 17.90
CA SER A 538 0.69 12.53 18.21
C SER A 538 -0.65 13.27 18.05
N ASP A 539 -0.63 14.51 17.59
CA ASP A 539 -1.78 15.40 17.43
C ASP A 539 -2.23 15.56 15.97
N SER A 540 -1.65 14.77 15.04
CA SER A 540 -2.14 14.67 13.66
C SER A 540 -3.24 13.60 13.55
N VAL A 541 -4.34 13.79 14.26
CA VAL A 541 -5.60 13.05 14.08
C VAL A 541 -6.73 14.07 13.92
#